data_3d26354d7c05569bac7e7a6ee81c0599
#
_entry.id   3d26354d7c05569bac7e7a6ee81c0599
#
_cell.length_a   1.000
_cell.length_b   1.000
_cell.length_c   1.000
_cell.angle_alpha   90.00
_cell.angle_beta   90.00
_cell.angle_gamma   90.00
#
_symmetry.space_group_name_H-M   'P 1'
#
loop_
_entity.id
_entity.type
_entity.pdbx_description
1 polymer ?
#
loop_
_entity_poly.entity_id
_entity_poly.type
_entity_poly.pdbx_seq_one_letter_code
_entity_poly.pdbx_strand_id
1 'polypeptide(L)'
;VTPEPRPADTGASAAEGAVRSALGPADGPDPLRANGRHEGAEPPAGGASPAPGDPRDVPGRPEEHAEAGAAPPDAINGSGTAPAPARTGGIRTGRNLPAAIGVGLALGAAVIGTLYTVKALFLLVLAAAVGVGAVEMVRALAVRDIRVPLAPQLAGLAVMIAGAYWGGPIWLLGAFTLTVLVLLTTRMFQGAEGYVRDASAGVLTAVYPSLIAGFVPLMLAKMDGADRVVLFVAVTVCSDIGGYFAGILFGRHKMSVISPKKTWEGFAGSVLACVLCGSLMMRFLLDGQYWQGAIIGVVAAVCATLGDLVESVIKRDLGIKDMGSVLPGHGGLMDRLDSLLATLVPVWLLLAAFLPG
;
A
#
# COMPACT_ATOMS: atom_id res chain seq x y z
N VAL A 1 18.24 -2.02 -71.04
CA VAL A 1 19.16 -1.04 -70.43
C VAL A 1 18.55 0.35 -70.59
N THR A 2 17.78 0.78 -69.65
CA THR A 2 17.29 2.18 -69.54
C THR A 2 17.42 2.57 -68.06
N PRO A 3 17.98 3.76 -67.78
CA PRO A 3 18.26 4.16 -66.37
C PRO A 3 17.06 4.81 -65.72
N GLU A 4 16.97 4.53 -64.43
CA GLU A 4 15.99 5.05 -63.44
C GLU A 4 16.19 6.55 -63.16
N PRO A 5 15.15 7.38 -63.04
CA PRO A 5 15.30 8.78 -62.64
C PRO A 5 15.32 8.96 -61.12
N ARG A 6 16.24 9.77 -60.61
CA ARG A 6 16.36 10.23 -59.22
C ARG A 6 15.16 11.11 -58.82
N PRO A 7 14.68 11.04 -57.61
CA PRO A 7 13.72 12.01 -57.09
C PRO A 7 14.42 13.31 -56.68
N ALA A 8 13.74 14.40 -56.99
CA ALA A 8 14.16 15.77 -56.72
C ALA A 8 14.00 16.16 -55.25
N ASP A 9 15.01 16.84 -54.78
CA ASP A 9 15.12 17.53 -53.50
C ASP A 9 14.35 18.86 -53.59
N THR A 10 13.21 18.99 -52.87
CA THR A 10 12.56 20.30 -52.72
C THR A 10 11.85 20.39 -51.39
N GLY A 11 12.31 21.28 -50.49
CA GLY A 11 11.45 22.06 -49.65
C GLY A 11 11.40 21.72 -48.13
N ALA A 12 12.51 21.83 -47.45
CA ALA A 12 12.53 21.92 -46.00
C ALA A 12 13.28 23.20 -45.55
N SER A 13 12.75 24.36 -45.87
CA SER A 13 13.36 25.63 -45.42
C SER A 13 12.36 26.79 -45.29
N ALA A 14 11.16 26.55 -44.88
CA ALA A 14 10.17 27.62 -44.70
C ALA A 14 9.34 27.55 -43.37
N ALA A 15 9.62 26.64 -42.49
CA ALA A 15 8.84 26.50 -41.25
C ALA A 15 9.55 26.91 -39.95
N GLU A 16 10.83 27.28 -40.01
CA GLU A 16 11.61 27.67 -38.80
C GLU A 16 11.63 29.17 -38.49
N GLY A 17 11.08 30.01 -39.36
CA GLY A 17 11.10 31.49 -39.24
C GLY A 17 9.89 32.11 -38.52
N ALA A 18 8.82 31.40 -38.27
CA ALA A 18 7.56 31.98 -37.81
C ALA A 18 7.27 31.87 -36.30
N VAL A 19 8.09 31.18 -35.51
CA VAL A 19 7.83 30.97 -34.04
C VAL A 19 8.68 31.90 -33.16
N ARG A 20 9.57 32.69 -33.70
CA ARG A 20 10.45 33.60 -32.91
C ARG A 20 9.96 35.06 -32.78
N SER A 21 8.79 35.42 -33.28
CA SER A 21 8.32 36.82 -33.27
C SER A 21 7.12 37.12 -32.36
N ALA A 22 6.73 36.20 -31.46
CA ALA A 22 5.54 36.36 -30.60
C ALA A 22 5.82 36.39 -29.09
N LEU A 23 7.06 36.55 -28.64
CA LEU A 23 7.38 36.73 -27.22
C LEU A 23 8.19 38.03 -27.04
N GLY A 24 7.49 39.14 -26.83
CA GLY A 24 8.07 40.40 -26.33
C GLY A 24 8.48 40.26 -24.85
N PRO A 25 9.42 41.09 -24.39
CA PRO A 25 9.94 41.01 -23.04
C PRO A 25 8.88 41.43 -22.02
N ALA A 26 8.55 40.57 -21.06
CA ALA A 26 7.78 40.91 -19.87
C ALA A 26 8.73 41.49 -18.82
N ASP A 27 8.65 42.80 -18.60
CA ASP A 27 9.21 43.47 -17.44
C ASP A 27 8.43 43.06 -16.19
N GLY A 28 9.05 42.26 -15.34
CA GLY A 28 8.61 41.94 -13.98
C GLY A 28 9.54 42.60 -12.96
N PRO A 29 9.04 43.19 -11.90
CA PRO A 29 9.88 43.97 -10.96
C PRO A 29 10.73 43.04 -10.07
N ASP A 30 12.00 43.46 -9.93
CA ASP A 30 13.04 42.91 -9.06
C ASP A 30 12.70 43.10 -7.56
N PRO A 31 12.68 42.03 -6.70
CA PRO A 31 12.32 42.16 -5.28
C PRO A 31 13.47 42.53 -4.33
N LEU A 32 14.59 43.13 -4.80
CA LEU A 32 15.77 43.40 -3.97
C LEU A 32 16.12 44.90 -3.79
N ARG A 33 15.15 45.86 -3.80
CA ARG A 33 15.43 47.25 -3.42
C ARG A 33 14.27 47.89 -2.71
N ALA A 34 14.19 47.69 -1.36
CA ALA A 34 13.52 48.65 -0.46
C ALA A 34 14.12 48.56 0.94
N ASN A 35 15.31 49.15 1.10
CA ASN A 35 15.83 49.52 2.39
C ASN A 35 15.89 51.05 2.38
N GLY A 36 14.83 51.68 2.83
CA GLY A 36 14.63 53.15 2.92
C GLY A 36 14.20 53.51 4.32
N ARG A 37 15.10 54.16 5.05
CA ARG A 37 14.95 54.78 6.36
C ARG A 37 13.68 55.65 6.46
N HIS A 38 12.95 55.52 7.57
CA HIS A 38 12.19 56.65 8.17
C HIS A 38 12.47 56.68 9.66
N GLU A 39 13.09 57.81 10.05
CA GLU A 39 13.27 58.31 11.42
C GLU A 39 11.93 58.71 12.04
N GLY A 40 11.83 58.51 13.36
CA GLY A 40 11.20 59.44 14.28
C GLY A 40 9.73 59.26 14.59
N ALA A 41 9.43 58.57 15.71
CA ALA A 41 8.40 59.02 16.67
C ALA A 41 8.59 58.22 18.00
N GLU A 42 8.83 58.99 19.06
CA GLU A 42 8.91 58.53 20.46
C GLU A 42 7.58 57.94 20.95
N PRO A 43 7.58 56.93 21.84
CA PRO A 43 6.40 56.51 22.59
C PRO A 43 6.31 57.22 23.94
N PRO A 44 5.11 57.53 24.45
CA PRO A 44 4.93 58.07 25.80
C PRO A 44 5.11 57.02 26.88
N ALA A 45 5.75 57.46 27.97
CA ALA A 45 6.03 56.71 29.18
C ALA A 45 4.76 56.36 29.98
N GLY A 46 4.82 55.24 30.70
CA GLY A 46 4.03 55.08 31.90
C GLY A 46 3.38 53.72 32.07
N GLY A 47 3.92 52.88 32.96
CA GLY A 47 3.23 51.68 33.43
C GLY A 47 4.18 50.68 34.08
N ALA A 48 4.44 50.85 35.36
CA ALA A 48 5.34 50.06 36.18
C ALA A 48 4.96 48.58 36.26
N SER A 49 5.96 47.76 36.13
CA SER A 49 5.92 46.31 36.43
C SER A 49 6.13 46.11 37.94
N PRO A 50 5.36 45.29 38.65
CA PRO A 50 5.75 44.83 39.99
C PRO A 50 6.59 43.55 39.91
N ALA A 51 7.58 43.51 40.78
CA ALA A 51 8.56 42.45 40.99
C ALA A 51 7.95 41.14 41.59
N PRO A 52 8.66 40.01 41.54
CA PRO A 52 8.15 38.72 42.02
C PRO A 52 8.15 38.63 43.54
N GLY A 53 7.00 38.27 44.10
CA GLY A 53 6.81 38.03 45.52
C GLY A 53 7.29 36.64 45.98
N ASP A 54 7.84 36.61 47.17
CA ASP A 54 8.38 35.52 47.99
C ASP A 54 7.32 34.43 48.29
N PRO A 55 7.67 33.12 48.26
CA PRO A 55 6.74 32.01 48.46
C PRO A 55 6.59 31.62 49.94
N ARG A 56 6.00 32.49 50.77
CA ARG A 56 5.69 32.17 52.18
C ARG A 56 4.43 32.88 52.67
N ASP A 57 3.29 32.55 52.11
CA ASP A 57 2.03 32.80 52.80
C ASP A 57 0.93 31.88 52.23
N VAL A 58 0.69 30.80 52.97
CA VAL A 58 -0.49 29.91 52.81
C VAL A 58 -1.23 29.94 54.14
N PRO A 59 -2.45 30.48 54.24
CA PRO A 59 -3.30 30.26 55.38
C PRO A 59 -4.35 29.15 55.14
N GLY A 60 -4.36 28.22 56.08
CA GLY A 60 -5.61 27.71 56.66
C GLY A 60 -6.32 26.55 55.97
N ARG A 61 -6.01 25.38 56.41
CA ARG A 61 -6.81 24.16 56.28
C ARG A 61 -7.64 24.01 57.54
N PRO A 62 -8.94 23.71 57.54
CA PRO A 62 -9.63 23.20 58.72
C PRO A 62 -9.42 21.69 58.87
N GLU A 63 -8.99 21.33 60.03
CA GLU A 63 -8.94 19.95 60.55
C GLU A 63 -10.35 19.43 60.81
N GLU A 64 -10.62 18.21 60.44
CA GLU A 64 -11.71 17.45 61.04
C GLU A 64 -11.22 16.05 61.44
N HIS A 65 -11.65 15.70 62.60
CA HIS A 65 -11.16 14.80 63.63
C HIS A 65 -11.05 13.33 63.30
N ALA A 66 -10.05 12.77 63.94
CA ALA A 66 -9.80 11.36 64.18
C ALA A 66 -10.89 10.62 64.93
N GLU A 67 -11.09 9.34 64.65
CA GLU A 67 -11.38 8.36 65.70
C GLU A 67 -10.58 7.08 65.48
N ALA A 68 -9.92 6.72 66.57
CA ALA A 68 -9.09 5.55 66.76
C ALA A 68 -9.95 4.30 67.04
N GLY A 69 -9.57 3.18 66.45
CA GLY A 69 -10.12 1.87 66.78
C GLY A 69 -9.04 0.79 66.71
N ALA A 70 -8.69 0.31 67.87
CA ALA A 70 -7.67 -0.63 68.30
C ALA A 70 -7.51 -1.90 67.48
N ALA A 71 -6.24 -2.34 67.41
CA ALA A 71 -5.86 -3.71 67.10
C ALA A 71 -5.96 -4.61 68.34
N PRO A 72 -6.13 -5.92 68.18
CA PRO A 72 -5.48 -6.91 69.03
C PRO A 72 -4.64 -7.95 68.27
N PRO A 73 -3.78 -8.67 69.03
CA PRO A 73 -2.61 -9.36 68.45
C PRO A 73 -2.82 -10.89 68.30
N ASP A 74 -1.83 -11.48 67.62
CA ASP A 74 -1.35 -12.87 67.69
C ASP A 74 -2.24 -14.06 67.24
N ALA A 75 -1.71 -14.72 66.19
CA ALA A 75 -1.49 -16.18 66.17
C ALA A 75 -0.69 -16.61 64.95
N ILE A 76 0.54 -16.83 65.05
CA ILE A 76 1.44 -17.99 64.97
C ILE A 76 0.95 -19.14 64.04
N ASN A 77 1.86 -19.49 63.12
CA ASN A 77 2.13 -20.77 62.49
C ASN A 77 1.22 -21.34 61.40
N GLY A 78 1.89 -21.60 60.29
CA GLY A 78 1.43 -22.51 59.26
C GLY A 78 2.30 -22.45 57.99
N SER A 79 3.53 -23.01 58.09
CA SER A 79 4.38 -23.30 56.93
C SER A 79 3.65 -24.27 55.99
N GLY A 80 3.28 -23.79 54.83
CA GLY A 80 2.74 -24.58 53.74
C GLY A 80 3.18 -23.96 52.42
N THR A 81 4.40 -24.33 51.99
CA THR A 81 4.85 -24.09 50.64
C THR A 81 4.00 -24.87 49.65
N ALA A 82 2.99 -24.20 49.08
CA ALA A 82 2.31 -24.72 47.92
C ALA A 82 3.28 -24.61 46.72
N PRO A 83 3.50 -25.71 45.95
CA PRO A 83 4.33 -25.64 44.77
C PRO A 83 3.66 -24.73 43.73
N ALA A 84 4.41 -23.74 43.25
CA ALA A 84 4.00 -22.93 42.12
C ALA A 84 3.63 -23.84 40.94
N PRO A 85 2.48 -23.64 40.28
CA PRO A 85 2.16 -24.43 39.11
C PRO A 85 3.25 -24.22 38.05
N ALA A 86 3.86 -25.32 37.62
CA ALA A 86 4.83 -25.37 36.55
C ALA A 86 4.25 -24.62 35.34
N ARG A 87 4.86 -23.53 34.99
CA ARG A 87 4.61 -22.83 33.72
C ARG A 87 5.06 -23.75 32.60
N THR A 88 4.16 -24.63 32.14
CA THR A 88 4.27 -25.24 30.84
C THR A 88 4.20 -24.10 29.83
N GLY A 89 5.35 -23.72 29.31
CA GLY A 89 5.50 -22.72 28.24
C GLY A 89 4.87 -23.23 26.95
N GLY A 90 3.56 -23.35 26.92
CA GLY A 90 2.80 -23.41 25.67
C GLY A 90 2.70 -22.01 25.12
N ILE A 91 3.23 -21.80 23.93
CA ILE A 91 3.04 -20.60 23.12
C ILE A 91 1.52 -20.43 22.96
N ARG A 92 0.89 -19.62 23.82
CA ARG A 92 -0.49 -19.18 23.67
C ARG A 92 -0.51 -18.14 22.52
N THR A 93 -0.37 -18.61 21.29
CA THR A 93 -0.84 -17.88 20.13
C THR A 93 -2.37 -17.92 20.21
N GLY A 94 -2.98 -16.80 20.61
CA GLY A 94 -4.44 -16.65 20.67
C GLY A 94 -5.11 -16.61 19.29
N ARG A 95 -4.52 -17.33 18.32
CA ARG A 95 -5.01 -17.51 16.95
C ARG A 95 -5.41 -18.97 16.78
N ASN A 96 -6.62 -19.22 16.34
CA ASN A 96 -7.06 -20.55 15.89
C ASN A 96 -6.28 -20.93 14.63
N LEU A 97 -5.05 -21.43 14.79
CA LEU A 97 -4.17 -21.83 13.70
C LEU A 97 -4.85 -22.79 12.70
N PRO A 98 -5.64 -23.80 13.14
CA PRO A 98 -6.36 -24.66 12.20
C PRO A 98 -7.39 -23.91 11.36
N ALA A 99 -8.13 -22.97 11.97
CA ALA A 99 -9.08 -22.15 11.23
C ALA A 99 -8.37 -21.25 10.19
N ALA A 100 -7.22 -20.70 10.55
CA ALA A 100 -6.42 -19.89 9.65
C ALA A 100 -5.91 -20.69 8.44
N ILE A 101 -5.37 -21.88 8.67
CA ILE A 101 -4.94 -22.81 7.61
C ILE A 101 -6.14 -23.21 6.74
N GLY A 102 -7.27 -23.54 7.34
CA GLY A 102 -8.49 -23.93 6.63
C GLY A 102 -9.01 -22.83 5.68
N VAL A 103 -9.06 -21.56 6.17
CA VAL A 103 -9.45 -20.41 5.34
C VAL A 103 -8.45 -20.18 4.20
N GLY A 104 -7.15 -20.26 4.47
CA GLY A 104 -6.12 -20.11 3.44
C GLY A 104 -6.21 -21.18 2.36
N LEU A 105 -6.39 -22.45 2.73
CA LEU A 105 -6.56 -23.57 1.79
C LEU A 105 -7.85 -23.44 0.99
N ALA A 106 -8.97 -23.06 1.63
CA ALA A 106 -10.24 -22.86 0.95
C ALA A 106 -10.18 -21.72 -0.08
N LEU A 107 -9.54 -20.61 0.29
CA LEU A 107 -9.35 -19.48 -0.61
C LEU A 107 -8.42 -19.86 -1.78
N GLY A 108 -7.30 -20.52 -1.50
CA GLY A 108 -6.38 -21.01 -2.52
C GLY A 108 -7.04 -22.00 -3.49
N ALA A 109 -7.83 -22.94 -2.97
CA ALA A 109 -8.59 -23.90 -3.78
C ALA A 109 -9.67 -23.20 -4.64
N ALA A 110 -10.36 -22.19 -4.10
CA ALA A 110 -11.33 -21.39 -4.84
C ALA A 110 -10.65 -20.61 -5.99
N VAL A 111 -9.51 -19.98 -5.72
CA VAL A 111 -8.73 -19.25 -6.73
C VAL A 111 -8.27 -20.18 -7.84
N ILE A 112 -7.57 -21.27 -7.51
CA ILE A 112 -7.05 -22.22 -8.50
C ILE A 112 -8.20 -22.94 -9.24
N GLY A 113 -9.22 -23.39 -8.51
CA GLY A 113 -10.37 -24.07 -9.09
C GLY A 113 -11.11 -23.18 -10.10
N THR A 114 -11.40 -21.94 -9.77
CA THR A 114 -12.07 -21.00 -10.68
C THR A 114 -11.19 -20.61 -11.86
N LEU A 115 -9.89 -20.43 -11.63
CA LEU A 115 -8.92 -20.02 -12.65
C LEU A 115 -8.84 -21.02 -13.82
N TYR A 116 -8.84 -22.32 -13.52
CA TYR A 116 -8.73 -23.39 -14.53
C TYR A 116 -10.09 -23.88 -15.06
N THR A 117 -11.20 -23.65 -14.34
CA THR A 117 -12.53 -24.11 -14.80
C THR A 117 -13.28 -23.05 -15.59
N VAL A 118 -13.52 -21.89 -15.00
CA VAL A 118 -14.31 -20.81 -15.60
C VAL A 118 -13.66 -19.47 -15.35
N LYS A 119 -12.96 -18.93 -16.35
CA LYS A 119 -12.27 -17.62 -16.26
C LYS A 119 -13.18 -16.48 -15.77
N ALA A 120 -14.47 -16.48 -16.19
CA ALA A 120 -15.43 -15.48 -15.75
C ALA A 120 -15.71 -15.55 -14.23
N LEU A 121 -15.76 -16.75 -13.65
CA LEU A 121 -15.95 -16.93 -12.21
C LEU A 121 -14.71 -16.45 -11.43
N PHE A 122 -13.50 -16.71 -11.96
CA PHE A 122 -12.29 -16.15 -11.37
C PHE A 122 -12.28 -14.61 -11.38
N LEU A 123 -12.74 -13.97 -12.47
CA LEU A 123 -12.88 -12.50 -12.53
C LEU A 123 -13.84 -11.96 -11.46
N LEU A 124 -14.93 -12.68 -11.17
CA LEU A 124 -15.84 -12.31 -10.09
C LEU A 124 -15.19 -12.45 -8.71
N VAL A 125 -14.43 -13.53 -8.49
CA VAL A 125 -13.65 -13.73 -7.24
C VAL A 125 -12.61 -12.62 -7.09
N LEU A 126 -11.89 -12.27 -8.15
CA LEU A 126 -10.93 -11.17 -8.17
C LEU A 126 -11.63 -9.83 -7.86
N ALA A 127 -12.73 -9.52 -8.54
CA ALA A 127 -13.50 -8.29 -8.31
C ALA A 127 -14.02 -8.19 -6.88
N ALA A 128 -14.50 -9.30 -6.31
CA ALA A 128 -14.94 -9.35 -4.92
C ALA A 128 -13.78 -9.13 -3.95
N ALA A 129 -12.64 -9.82 -4.15
CA ALA A 129 -11.48 -9.69 -3.28
C ALA A 129 -10.90 -8.25 -3.31
N VAL A 130 -10.66 -7.71 -4.50
CA VAL A 130 -10.15 -6.34 -4.65
C VAL A 130 -11.17 -5.30 -4.20
N GLY A 131 -12.47 -5.55 -4.46
CA GLY A 131 -13.55 -4.70 -3.99
C GLY A 131 -13.62 -4.60 -2.47
N VAL A 132 -13.49 -5.72 -1.77
CA VAL A 132 -13.39 -5.71 -0.29
C VAL A 132 -12.14 -4.96 0.17
N GLY A 133 -10.97 -5.18 -0.45
CA GLY A 133 -9.74 -4.43 -0.15
C GLY A 133 -9.91 -2.92 -0.38
N ALA A 134 -10.58 -2.51 -1.47
CA ALA A 134 -10.89 -1.11 -1.73
C ALA A 134 -11.84 -0.52 -0.67
N VAL A 135 -12.84 -1.27 -0.22
CA VAL A 135 -13.72 -0.87 0.90
C VAL A 135 -12.94 -0.70 2.19
N GLU A 136 -12.05 -1.63 2.52
CA GLU A 136 -11.19 -1.53 3.70
C GLU A 136 -10.29 -0.29 3.64
N MET A 137 -9.67 -0.03 2.50
CA MET A 137 -8.83 1.15 2.30
C MET A 137 -9.62 2.47 2.43
N VAL A 138 -10.81 2.56 1.83
CA VAL A 138 -11.68 3.73 1.98
C VAL A 138 -12.10 3.94 3.44
N ARG A 139 -12.43 2.87 4.16
CA ARG A 139 -12.74 2.94 5.60
C ARG A 139 -11.54 3.36 6.45
N ALA A 140 -10.35 2.88 6.12
CA ALA A 140 -9.12 3.28 6.78
C ALA A 140 -8.83 4.78 6.60
N LEU A 141 -9.02 5.30 5.38
CA LEU A 141 -8.89 6.74 5.09
C LEU A 141 -9.92 7.58 5.87
N ALA A 142 -11.13 7.07 6.06
CA ALA A 142 -12.19 7.75 6.81
C ALA A 142 -11.84 7.95 8.30
N VAL A 143 -10.89 7.20 8.88
CA VAL A 143 -10.37 7.42 10.24
C VAL A 143 -9.71 8.81 10.38
N ARG A 144 -9.21 9.37 9.27
CA ARG A 144 -8.61 10.70 9.20
C ARG A 144 -9.55 11.73 8.54
N ASP A 145 -10.86 11.50 8.55
CA ASP A 145 -11.86 12.36 7.92
C ASP A 145 -11.62 12.58 6.42
N ILE A 146 -10.96 11.62 5.75
CA ILE A 146 -10.75 11.63 4.30
C ILE A 146 -11.93 10.94 3.64
N ARG A 147 -12.65 11.65 2.77
CA ARG A 147 -13.90 11.20 2.16
C ARG A 147 -13.67 10.75 0.72
N VAL A 148 -13.74 9.44 0.48
CA VAL A 148 -13.66 8.86 -0.87
C VAL A 148 -15.03 8.29 -1.25
N PRO A 149 -15.61 8.70 -2.39
CA PRO A 149 -16.89 8.16 -2.87
C PRO A 149 -16.77 6.68 -3.22
N LEU A 150 -17.36 5.80 -2.43
CA LEU A 150 -17.21 4.35 -2.58
C LEU A 150 -17.92 3.79 -3.81
N ALA A 151 -19.12 4.28 -4.14
CA ALA A 151 -19.91 3.74 -5.25
C ALA A 151 -19.20 3.89 -6.61
N PRO A 152 -18.69 5.07 -7.02
CA PRO A 152 -17.94 5.18 -8.26
C PRO A 152 -16.62 4.41 -8.22
N GLN A 153 -15.99 4.24 -7.05
CA GLN A 153 -14.78 3.43 -6.89
C GLN A 153 -15.03 1.95 -7.24
N LEU A 154 -16.10 1.36 -6.71
CA LEU A 154 -16.46 -0.04 -6.97
C LEU A 154 -16.99 -0.26 -8.39
N ALA A 155 -17.79 0.68 -8.90
CA ALA A 155 -18.23 0.64 -10.29
C ALA A 155 -17.04 0.72 -11.25
N GLY A 156 -16.10 1.64 -10.99
CA GLY A 156 -14.87 1.78 -11.77
C GLY A 156 -14.02 0.51 -11.75
N LEU A 157 -13.85 -0.12 -10.58
CA LEU A 157 -13.15 -1.41 -10.46
C LEU A 157 -13.79 -2.48 -11.36
N ALA A 158 -15.12 -2.62 -11.34
CA ALA A 158 -15.80 -3.61 -12.15
C ALA A 158 -15.60 -3.34 -13.66
N VAL A 159 -15.69 -2.07 -14.08
CA VAL A 159 -15.47 -1.66 -15.48
C VAL A 159 -14.01 -1.87 -15.89
N MET A 160 -13.04 -1.59 -14.99
CA MET A 160 -11.62 -1.84 -15.25
C MET A 160 -11.33 -3.33 -15.44
N ILE A 161 -11.85 -4.22 -14.58
CA ILE A 161 -11.67 -5.67 -14.70
C ILE A 161 -12.29 -6.19 -15.99
N ALA A 162 -13.53 -5.81 -16.28
CA ALA A 162 -14.21 -6.22 -17.51
C ALA A 162 -13.51 -5.66 -18.75
N GLY A 163 -13.22 -4.36 -18.77
CA GLY A 163 -12.52 -3.70 -19.87
C GLY A 163 -11.14 -4.31 -20.15
N ALA A 164 -10.39 -4.62 -19.11
CA ALA A 164 -9.08 -5.27 -19.24
C ALA A 164 -9.19 -6.65 -19.90
N TYR A 165 -10.17 -7.48 -19.50
CA TYR A 165 -10.30 -8.84 -19.99
C TYR A 165 -10.77 -8.91 -21.45
N TRP A 166 -11.82 -8.15 -21.82
CA TRP A 166 -12.41 -8.19 -23.17
C TRP A 166 -11.82 -7.15 -24.14
N GLY A 167 -11.36 -6.01 -23.64
CA GLY A 167 -10.89 -4.91 -24.47
C GLY A 167 -9.37 -4.64 -24.39
N GLY A 168 -8.67 -5.27 -23.45
CA GLY A 168 -7.23 -5.14 -23.32
C GLY A 168 -6.75 -3.83 -22.64
N PRO A 169 -5.46 -3.47 -22.78
CA PRO A 169 -4.85 -2.39 -22.03
C PRO A 169 -5.48 -1.00 -22.26
N ILE A 170 -5.93 -0.73 -23.48
CA ILE A 170 -6.55 0.56 -23.85
C ILE A 170 -7.86 0.74 -23.07
N TRP A 171 -8.67 -0.30 -22.96
CA TRP A 171 -9.93 -0.26 -22.23
C TRP A 171 -9.70 -0.17 -20.72
N LEU A 172 -8.65 -0.82 -20.18
CA LEU A 172 -8.25 -0.67 -18.78
C LEU A 172 -7.91 0.80 -18.47
N LEU A 173 -7.08 1.44 -19.30
CA LEU A 173 -6.69 2.84 -19.11
C LEU A 173 -7.86 3.80 -19.30
N GLY A 174 -8.73 3.54 -20.29
CA GLY A 174 -9.94 4.32 -20.51
C GLY A 174 -10.91 4.25 -19.32
N ALA A 175 -11.15 3.04 -18.80
CA ALA A 175 -11.98 2.81 -17.63
C ALA A 175 -11.41 3.48 -16.37
N PHE A 176 -10.09 3.39 -16.18
CA PHE A 176 -9.40 4.08 -15.09
C PHE A 176 -9.55 5.61 -15.19
N THR A 177 -9.27 6.19 -16.36
CA THR A 177 -9.39 7.64 -16.59
C THR A 177 -10.82 8.12 -16.33
N LEU A 178 -11.82 7.39 -16.83
CA LEU A 178 -13.21 7.70 -16.58
C LEU A 178 -13.57 7.60 -15.08
N THR A 179 -13.07 6.57 -14.40
CA THR A 179 -13.29 6.39 -12.96
C THR A 179 -12.72 7.58 -12.17
N VAL A 180 -11.48 8.00 -12.49
CA VAL A 180 -10.87 9.18 -11.86
C VAL A 180 -11.71 10.43 -12.10
N LEU A 181 -12.17 10.67 -13.35
CA LEU A 181 -13.00 11.81 -13.68
C LEU A 181 -14.32 11.80 -12.88
N VAL A 182 -14.97 10.64 -12.76
CA VAL A 182 -16.20 10.48 -11.99
C VAL A 182 -15.94 10.71 -10.49
N LEU A 183 -14.83 10.21 -9.94
CA LEU A 183 -14.43 10.45 -8.55
C LEU A 183 -14.24 11.95 -8.28
N LEU A 184 -13.46 12.64 -9.12
CA LEU A 184 -13.21 14.06 -9.01
C LEU A 184 -14.51 14.87 -9.09
N THR A 185 -15.36 14.56 -10.06
CA THR A 185 -16.65 15.24 -10.26
C THR A 185 -17.60 14.97 -9.09
N THR A 186 -17.72 13.73 -8.63
CA THR A 186 -18.57 13.37 -7.48
C THR A 186 -18.12 14.10 -6.22
N ARG A 187 -16.80 14.19 -5.99
CA ARG A 187 -16.28 14.92 -4.82
C ARG A 187 -16.50 16.42 -4.95
N MET A 188 -16.42 16.98 -6.17
CA MET A 188 -16.68 18.40 -6.43
C MET A 188 -18.08 18.80 -5.98
N PHE A 189 -19.11 17.99 -6.23
CA PHE A 189 -20.48 18.27 -5.78
C PHE A 189 -20.69 18.20 -4.27
N GLN A 190 -19.70 17.67 -3.50
CA GLN A 190 -19.75 17.61 -2.04
C GLN A 190 -19.13 18.86 -1.36
N GLY A 191 -18.67 19.84 -2.15
CA GLY A 191 -18.11 21.11 -1.68
C GLY A 191 -16.57 21.18 -1.78
N ALA A 192 -16.06 22.41 -1.63
CA ALA A 192 -14.63 22.71 -1.83
C ALA A 192 -13.75 22.36 -0.62
N GLU A 193 -14.32 22.25 0.58
CA GLU A 193 -13.55 21.97 1.80
C GLU A 193 -12.91 20.57 1.73
N GLY A 194 -11.58 20.52 1.91
CA GLY A 194 -10.81 19.30 1.84
C GLY A 194 -10.77 18.62 0.46
N TYR A 195 -11.24 19.29 -0.61
CA TYR A 195 -11.39 18.70 -1.93
C TYR A 195 -10.09 18.03 -2.45
N VAL A 196 -8.95 18.76 -2.40
CA VAL A 196 -7.68 18.24 -2.93
C VAL A 196 -7.22 16.98 -2.16
N ARG A 197 -7.34 17.01 -0.82
CA ARG A 197 -7.00 15.86 0.04
C ARG A 197 -7.84 14.63 -0.30
N ASP A 198 -9.15 14.81 -0.36
CA ASP A 198 -10.09 13.71 -0.60
C ASP A 198 -10.01 13.21 -2.05
N ALA A 199 -9.84 14.10 -3.02
CA ALA A 199 -9.62 13.77 -4.42
C ALA A 199 -8.32 13.00 -4.63
N SER A 200 -7.21 13.41 -4.00
CA SER A 200 -5.93 12.69 -4.06
C SER A 200 -6.04 11.30 -3.46
N ALA A 201 -6.74 11.14 -2.34
CA ALA A 201 -7.01 9.85 -1.73
C ALA A 201 -7.92 8.97 -2.61
N GLY A 202 -8.90 9.57 -3.29
CA GLY A 202 -9.74 8.88 -4.27
C GLY A 202 -8.94 8.36 -5.46
N VAL A 203 -8.00 9.16 -5.98
CA VAL A 203 -7.08 8.71 -7.04
C VAL A 203 -6.16 7.62 -6.53
N LEU A 204 -5.61 7.74 -5.31
CA LEU A 204 -4.77 6.70 -4.70
C LEU A 204 -5.50 5.37 -4.61
N THR A 205 -6.76 5.36 -4.16
CA THR A 205 -7.58 4.13 -4.10
C THR A 205 -7.96 3.59 -5.48
N ALA A 206 -8.11 4.45 -6.48
CA ALA A 206 -8.34 4.03 -7.85
C ALA A 206 -7.08 3.40 -8.49
N VAL A 207 -5.88 3.90 -8.16
CA VAL A 207 -4.61 3.36 -8.66
C VAL A 207 -4.24 2.08 -7.91
N TYR A 208 -4.10 2.16 -6.59
CA TYR A 208 -3.44 1.13 -5.80
C TYR A 208 -4.17 -0.21 -5.80
N PRO A 209 -5.44 -0.35 -5.33
CA PRO A 209 -6.13 -1.62 -5.48
C PRO A 209 -6.73 -1.84 -6.88
N SER A 210 -7.34 -0.83 -7.53
CA SER A 210 -8.23 -1.09 -8.66
C SER A 210 -7.50 -1.17 -10.00
N LEU A 211 -6.71 -0.16 -10.36
CA LEU A 211 -5.97 -0.15 -11.62
C LEU A 211 -4.94 -1.27 -11.66
N ILE A 212 -4.16 -1.43 -10.58
CA ILE A 212 -3.14 -2.47 -10.51
C ILE A 212 -3.78 -3.84 -10.66
N ALA A 213 -4.87 -4.16 -9.95
CA ALA A 213 -5.57 -5.42 -10.09
C ALA A 213 -6.08 -5.69 -11.52
N GLY A 214 -6.34 -4.65 -12.30
CA GLY A 214 -6.72 -4.75 -13.71
C GLY A 214 -5.68 -5.44 -14.61
N PHE A 215 -4.44 -5.60 -14.15
CA PHE A 215 -3.42 -6.33 -14.89
C PHE A 215 -3.58 -7.86 -14.79
N VAL A 216 -4.30 -8.39 -13.79
CA VAL A 216 -4.63 -9.82 -13.72
C VAL A 216 -5.52 -10.26 -14.88
N PRO A 217 -6.63 -9.57 -15.19
CA PRO A 217 -7.42 -9.86 -16.38
C PRO A 217 -6.63 -9.77 -17.70
N LEU A 218 -5.67 -8.84 -17.82
CA LEU A 218 -4.80 -8.75 -18.99
C LEU A 218 -3.91 -9.99 -19.16
N MET A 219 -3.40 -10.55 -18.05
CA MET A 219 -2.69 -11.85 -18.11
C MET A 219 -3.64 -12.97 -18.47
N LEU A 220 -4.81 -13.02 -17.82
CA LEU A 220 -5.79 -14.09 -17.98
C LEU A 220 -6.40 -14.17 -19.38
N ALA A 221 -6.45 -13.06 -20.11
CA ALA A 221 -6.96 -12.98 -21.48
C ALA A 221 -6.09 -13.75 -22.50
N LYS A 222 -4.85 -14.07 -22.17
CA LYS A 222 -3.95 -14.88 -23.01
C LYS A 222 -4.36 -16.35 -23.02
N MET A 223 -3.86 -17.12 -24.01
CA MET A 223 -4.13 -18.56 -24.12
C MET A 223 -3.59 -19.33 -22.89
N ASP A 224 -2.38 -19.02 -22.47
CA ASP A 224 -1.68 -19.51 -21.27
C ASP A 224 -1.95 -18.63 -20.03
N GLY A 225 -3.02 -17.84 -20.05
CA GLY A 225 -3.26 -16.81 -19.04
C GLY A 225 -3.45 -17.37 -17.63
N ALA A 226 -4.04 -18.58 -17.48
CA ALA A 226 -4.15 -19.22 -16.17
C ALA A 226 -2.76 -19.53 -15.58
N ASP A 227 -1.86 -20.05 -16.38
CA ASP A 227 -0.50 -20.41 -15.97
C ASP A 227 0.34 -19.16 -15.62
N ARG A 228 0.15 -18.06 -16.36
CA ARG A 228 0.76 -16.76 -16.03
C ARG A 228 0.29 -16.24 -14.67
N VAL A 229 -1.00 -16.32 -14.39
CA VAL A 229 -1.56 -15.91 -13.09
C VAL A 229 -1.05 -16.83 -11.97
N VAL A 230 -0.96 -18.13 -12.20
CA VAL A 230 -0.40 -19.10 -11.23
C VAL A 230 1.06 -18.77 -10.92
N LEU A 231 1.89 -18.54 -11.94
CA LEU A 231 3.29 -18.14 -11.74
C LEU A 231 3.37 -16.87 -10.90
N PHE A 232 2.60 -15.83 -11.24
CA PHE A 232 2.56 -14.56 -10.50
C PHE A 232 2.20 -14.77 -9.03
N VAL A 233 1.11 -15.50 -8.74
CA VAL A 233 0.68 -15.77 -7.36
C VAL A 233 1.72 -16.62 -6.63
N ALA A 234 2.26 -17.65 -7.27
CA ALA A 234 3.23 -18.55 -6.65
C ALA A 234 4.53 -17.84 -6.26
N VAL A 235 5.10 -17.01 -7.14
CA VAL A 235 6.34 -16.28 -6.80
C VAL A 235 6.11 -15.27 -5.67
N THR A 236 4.95 -14.62 -5.62
CA THR A 236 4.62 -13.67 -4.55
C THR A 236 4.45 -14.40 -3.21
N VAL A 237 3.73 -15.52 -3.19
CA VAL A 237 3.57 -16.36 -1.98
C VAL A 237 4.93 -16.93 -1.53
N CYS A 238 5.77 -17.34 -2.48
CA CYS A 238 7.13 -17.82 -2.17
C CYS A 238 8.00 -16.71 -1.57
N SER A 239 7.81 -15.44 -1.96
CA SER A 239 8.47 -14.31 -1.31
C SER A 239 8.15 -14.24 0.18
N ASP A 240 6.87 -14.30 0.52
CA ASP A 240 6.43 -14.20 1.91
C ASP A 240 6.90 -15.39 2.74
N ILE A 241 6.77 -16.60 2.21
CA ILE A 241 7.19 -17.84 2.88
C ILE A 241 8.71 -17.85 3.06
N GLY A 242 9.47 -17.58 2.00
CA GLY A 242 10.93 -17.57 2.03
C GLY A 242 11.48 -16.52 3.00
N GLY A 243 10.89 -15.33 2.96
CA GLY A 243 11.23 -14.22 3.86
C GLY A 243 10.94 -14.54 5.33
N TYR A 244 9.80 -15.15 5.59
CA TYR A 244 9.42 -15.55 6.94
C TYR A 244 10.35 -16.60 7.53
N PHE A 245 10.61 -17.70 6.79
CA PHE A 245 11.46 -18.78 7.28
C PHE A 245 12.92 -18.32 7.45
N ALA A 246 13.50 -17.65 6.46
CA ALA A 246 14.86 -17.15 6.56
C ALA A 246 15.00 -16.08 7.64
N GLY A 247 14.00 -15.22 7.80
CA GLY A 247 13.97 -14.20 8.84
C GLY A 247 13.92 -14.77 10.26
N ILE A 248 13.19 -15.89 10.48
CA ILE A 248 13.15 -16.57 11.78
C ILE A 248 14.46 -17.31 12.07
N LEU A 249 15.00 -18.04 11.07
CA LEU A 249 16.16 -18.89 11.27
C LEU A 249 17.47 -18.10 11.35
N PHE A 250 17.62 -17.07 10.54
CA PHE A 250 18.87 -16.37 10.33
C PHE A 250 18.82 -14.85 10.62
N GLY A 251 17.63 -14.27 10.82
CA GLY A 251 17.43 -12.82 10.91
C GLY A 251 18.19 -12.17 12.07
N ARG A 252 19.18 -11.35 11.73
CA ARG A 252 20.00 -10.58 12.68
C ARG A 252 19.95 -9.09 12.40
N HIS A 253 19.94 -8.69 11.14
CA HIS A 253 20.02 -7.29 10.72
C HIS A 253 18.64 -6.79 10.29
N LYS A 254 18.11 -5.83 11.04
CA LYS A 254 16.80 -5.21 10.70
C LYS A 254 16.95 -4.38 9.42
N MET A 255 15.98 -4.53 8.49
CA MET A 255 15.99 -3.84 7.21
C MET A 255 15.40 -2.42 7.29
N SER A 256 14.38 -2.20 8.11
CA SER A 256 13.64 -0.95 8.14
C SER A 256 13.18 -0.58 9.55
N VAL A 257 13.21 0.72 9.85
CA VAL A 257 12.64 1.30 11.07
C VAL A 257 11.10 1.21 11.05
N ILE A 258 10.49 1.30 9.87
CA ILE A 258 9.03 1.29 9.66
C ILE A 258 8.45 -0.10 9.96
N SER A 259 9.17 -1.16 9.59
CA SER A 259 8.79 -2.55 9.82
C SER A 259 9.96 -3.32 10.48
N PRO A 260 10.08 -3.25 11.82
CA PRO A 260 11.23 -3.83 12.54
C PRO A 260 11.27 -5.37 12.53
N LYS A 261 10.24 -6.02 11.98
CA LYS A 261 10.19 -7.48 11.78
C LYS A 261 10.90 -7.93 10.51
N LYS A 262 11.12 -7.03 9.53
CA LYS A 262 11.83 -7.35 8.28
C LYS A 262 13.33 -7.30 8.49
N THR A 263 14.03 -8.34 8.02
CA THR A 263 15.49 -8.50 8.13
C THR A 263 16.11 -8.68 6.75
N TRP A 264 17.37 -8.32 6.58
CA TRP A 264 18.12 -8.51 5.33
C TRP A 264 18.28 -9.99 4.97
N GLU A 265 18.45 -10.84 5.98
CA GLU A 265 18.54 -12.30 5.80
C GLU A 265 17.16 -12.86 5.33
N GLY A 266 16.08 -12.32 5.88
CA GLY A 266 14.74 -12.64 5.40
C GLY A 266 14.56 -12.24 3.94
N PHE A 267 14.99 -11.04 3.55
CA PHE A 267 14.94 -10.60 2.16
C PHE A 267 15.75 -11.51 1.22
N ALA A 268 16.97 -11.91 1.63
CA ALA A 268 17.75 -12.88 0.84
C ALA A 268 17.03 -14.22 0.69
N GLY A 269 16.31 -14.68 1.74
CA GLY A 269 15.47 -15.87 1.68
C GLY A 269 14.28 -15.71 0.72
N SER A 270 13.63 -14.53 0.71
CA SER A 270 12.59 -14.21 -0.28
C SER A 270 13.13 -14.29 -1.71
N VAL A 271 14.29 -13.66 -1.98
CA VAL A 271 14.91 -13.68 -3.31
C VAL A 271 15.21 -15.12 -3.75
N LEU A 272 15.83 -15.92 -2.88
CA LEU A 272 16.16 -17.31 -3.20
C LEU A 272 14.91 -18.14 -3.51
N ALA A 273 13.88 -18.04 -2.66
CA ALA A 273 12.63 -18.77 -2.85
C ALA A 273 11.92 -18.37 -4.15
N CYS A 274 11.87 -17.05 -4.44
CA CYS A 274 11.26 -16.54 -5.66
C CYS A 274 12.04 -16.94 -6.92
N VAL A 275 13.36 -16.92 -6.89
CA VAL A 275 14.22 -17.35 -8.02
C VAL A 275 14.00 -18.80 -8.31
N LEU A 276 13.98 -19.68 -7.30
CA LEU A 276 13.72 -21.09 -7.47
C LEU A 276 12.31 -21.36 -8.02
N CYS A 277 11.29 -20.77 -7.38
CA CYS A 277 9.90 -20.91 -7.80
C CYS A 277 9.68 -20.37 -9.22
N GLY A 278 10.12 -19.15 -9.51
CA GLY A 278 9.97 -18.52 -10.81
C GLY A 278 10.69 -19.29 -11.92
N SER A 279 11.92 -19.77 -11.68
CA SER A 279 12.68 -20.56 -12.65
C SER A 279 11.98 -21.88 -12.97
N LEU A 280 11.50 -22.60 -11.96
CA LEU A 280 10.79 -23.86 -12.14
C LEU A 280 9.43 -23.66 -12.84
N MET A 281 8.64 -22.68 -12.39
CA MET A 281 7.35 -22.37 -13.00
C MET A 281 7.49 -21.90 -14.45
N MET A 282 8.46 -21.04 -14.74
CA MET A 282 8.70 -20.60 -16.12
C MET A 282 9.07 -21.77 -17.02
N ARG A 283 9.89 -22.69 -16.55
CA ARG A 283 10.35 -23.85 -17.34
C ARG A 283 9.29 -24.90 -17.54
N PHE A 284 8.56 -25.27 -16.48
CA PHE A 284 7.66 -26.42 -16.50
C PHE A 284 6.20 -26.06 -16.78
N LEU A 285 5.80 -24.83 -16.55
CA LEU A 285 4.41 -24.40 -16.72
C LEU A 285 4.20 -23.56 -17.98
N LEU A 286 5.20 -22.76 -18.37
CA LEU A 286 5.11 -21.82 -19.48
C LEU A 286 6.10 -22.10 -20.62
N ASP A 287 6.81 -23.24 -20.58
CA ASP A 287 7.82 -23.66 -21.56
C ASP A 287 8.91 -22.59 -21.88
N GLY A 288 9.12 -21.66 -20.94
CA GLY A 288 10.13 -20.62 -21.03
C GLY A 288 11.51 -21.08 -20.57
N GLN A 289 12.43 -20.13 -20.43
CA GLN A 289 13.81 -20.39 -19.99
C GLN A 289 13.96 -20.16 -18.48
N TYR A 290 14.82 -20.93 -17.80
CA TYR A 290 15.08 -20.81 -16.36
C TYR A 290 15.51 -19.38 -15.95
N TRP A 291 16.35 -18.71 -16.75
CA TRP A 291 16.85 -17.38 -16.46
C TRP A 291 15.73 -16.31 -16.49
N GLN A 292 14.73 -16.48 -17.35
CA GLN A 292 13.56 -15.58 -17.41
C GLN A 292 12.79 -15.67 -16.10
N GLY A 293 12.53 -16.88 -15.61
CA GLY A 293 11.90 -17.12 -14.31
C GLY A 293 12.74 -16.60 -13.14
N ALA A 294 14.07 -16.71 -13.21
CA ALA A 294 14.97 -16.15 -12.20
C ALA A 294 14.85 -14.63 -12.12
N ILE A 295 14.83 -13.92 -13.25
CA ILE A 295 14.63 -12.45 -13.29
C ILE A 295 13.26 -12.09 -12.69
N ILE A 296 12.19 -12.78 -13.10
CA ILE A 296 10.85 -12.57 -12.52
C ILE A 296 10.89 -12.76 -11.01
N GLY A 297 11.56 -13.81 -10.53
CA GLY A 297 11.70 -14.10 -9.10
C GLY A 297 12.40 -12.97 -8.33
N VAL A 298 13.54 -12.47 -8.84
CA VAL A 298 14.26 -11.34 -8.21
C VAL A 298 13.37 -10.10 -8.16
N VAL A 299 12.75 -9.73 -9.28
CA VAL A 299 11.89 -8.54 -9.37
C VAL A 299 10.68 -8.68 -8.44
N ALA A 300 10.05 -9.86 -8.41
CA ALA A 300 8.93 -10.12 -7.52
C ALA A 300 9.32 -9.97 -6.04
N ALA A 301 10.46 -10.53 -5.60
CA ALA A 301 10.92 -10.41 -4.21
C ALA A 301 11.20 -8.95 -3.80
N VAL A 302 11.81 -8.17 -4.69
CA VAL A 302 12.04 -6.72 -4.45
C VAL A 302 10.71 -5.99 -4.34
N CYS A 303 9.81 -6.18 -5.33
CA CYS A 303 8.52 -5.48 -5.38
C CYS A 303 7.59 -5.88 -4.23
N ALA A 304 7.52 -7.18 -3.86
CA ALA A 304 6.75 -7.64 -2.71
C ALA A 304 7.24 -6.96 -1.42
N THR A 305 8.56 -6.92 -1.22
CA THR A 305 9.14 -6.26 -0.04
C THR A 305 8.82 -4.77 0.00
N LEU A 306 8.89 -4.07 -1.14
CA LEU A 306 8.53 -2.65 -1.25
C LEU A 306 7.03 -2.44 -1.03
N GLY A 307 6.17 -3.30 -1.56
CA GLY A 307 4.72 -3.24 -1.36
C GLY A 307 4.32 -3.26 0.10
N ASP A 308 4.83 -4.25 0.86
CA ASP A 308 4.60 -4.33 2.31
C ASP A 308 5.12 -3.09 3.05
N LEU A 309 6.24 -2.50 2.62
CA LEU A 309 6.76 -1.27 3.23
C LEU A 309 5.86 -0.07 2.93
N VAL A 310 5.40 0.08 1.68
CA VAL A 310 4.46 1.15 1.28
C VAL A 310 3.18 1.05 2.07
N GLU A 311 2.58 -0.14 2.15
CA GLU A 311 1.37 -0.34 2.95
C GLU A 311 1.60 -0.07 4.44
N SER A 312 2.76 -0.48 4.97
CA SER A 312 3.14 -0.19 6.35
C SER A 312 3.25 1.32 6.61
N VAL A 313 3.79 2.11 5.67
CA VAL A 313 3.84 3.57 5.75
C VAL A 313 2.43 4.16 5.80
N ILE A 314 1.55 3.74 4.88
CA ILE A 314 0.15 4.20 4.84
C ILE A 314 -0.54 3.91 6.18
N LYS A 315 -0.39 2.70 6.72
CA LYS A 315 -0.97 2.33 8.03
C LYS A 315 -0.45 3.21 9.17
N ARG A 316 0.86 3.51 9.19
CA ARG A 316 1.46 4.38 10.22
C ARG A 316 0.99 5.82 10.11
N ASP A 317 0.90 6.35 8.90
CA ASP A 317 0.37 7.69 8.65
C ASP A 317 -1.09 7.82 9.10
N LEU A 318 -1.91 6.81 8.81
CA LEU A 318 -3.30 6.76 9.26
C LEU A 318 -3.46 6.48 10.77
N GLY A 319 -2.39 6.09 11.48
CA GLY A 319 -2.43 5.75 12.91
C GLY A 319 -3.10 4.39 13.20
N ILE A 320 -3.21 3.52 12.19
CA ILE A 320 -3.78 2.19 12.29
C ILE A 320 -2.69 1.10 12.20
N LYS A 321 -3.06 -0.12 12.55
CA LYS A 321 -2.17 -1.28 12.46
C LYS A 321 -2.54 -2.20 11.31
N ASP A 322 -3.82 -2.45 11.12
CA ASP A 322 -4.39 -3.31 10.09
C ASP A 322 -5.41 -2.48 9.29
N MET A 323 -5.51 -2.67 7.96
CA MET A 323 -6.43 -1.92 7.10
C MET A 323 -7.89 -2.31 7.34
N GLY A 324 -8.13 -3.54 7.80
CA GLY A 324 -9.46 -4.06 8.06
C GLY A 324 -9.45 -5.27 8.99
N SER A 325 -10.63 -5.87 9.18
CA SER A 325 -10.84 -7.05 10.02
C SER A 325 -11.77 -8.09 9.39
N VAL A 326 -11.90 -8.05 8.05
CA VAL A 326 -12.86 -8.92 7.33
C VAL A 326 -12.48 -10.40 7.42
N LEU A 327 -11.19 -10.72 7.51
CA LEU A 327 -10.73 -12.09 7.63
C LEU A 327 -10.51 -12.47 9.11
N PRO A 328 -11.35 -13.32 9.71
CA PRO A 328 -11.19 -13.73 11.10
C PRO A 328 -9.79 -14.30 11.37
N GLY A 329 -9.04 -13.68 12.28
CA GLY A 329 -7.69 -14.11 12.63
C GLY A 329 -6.57 -13.71 11.67
N HIS A 330 -6.87 -13.11 10.50
CA HIS A 330 -5.89 -12.73 9.47
C HIS A 330 -5.76 -11.22 9.22
N GLY A 331 -6.58 -10.37 9.83
CA GLY A 331 -6.62 -8.93 9.57
C GLY A 331 -7.49 -8.56 8.37
N GLY A 332 -7.14 -7.51 7.66
CA GLY A 332 -7.82 -7.09 6.45
C GLY A 332 -7.43 -7.91 5.22
N LEU A 333 -8.31 -7.90 4.22
CA LEU A 333 -8.01 -8.48 2.92
C LEU A 333 -6.99 -7.61 2.17
N MET A 334 -7.04 -6.29 2.34
CA MET A 334 -6.04 -5.37 1.79
C MET A 334 -4.64 -5.68 2.30
N ASP A 335 -4.49 -6.03 3.61
CA ASP A 335 -3.23 -6.47 4.22
C ASP A 335 -2.68 -7.80 3.63
N ARG A 336 -3.41 -8.47 2.74
CA ARG A 336 -3.00 -9.68 2.02
C ARG A 336 -2.77 -9.44 0.54
N LEU A 337 -3.34 -8.36 0.02
CA LEU A 337 -3.17 -7.97 -1.37
C LEU A 337 -1.95 -7.07 -1.60
N ASP A 338 -1.36 -6.50 -0.55
CA ASP A 338 -0.27 -5.53 -0.62
C ASP A 338 0.93 -6.01 -1.44
N SER A 339 1.50 -7.18 -1.10
CA SER A 339 2.59 -7.81 -1.84
C SER A 339 2.18 -8.20 -3.26
N LEU A 340 0.94 -8.74 -3.42
CA LEU A 340 0.41 -9.12 -4.72
C LEU A 340 0.27 -7.90 -5.64
N LEU A 341 -0.32 -6.82 -5.16
CA LEU A 341 -0.49 -5.61 -5.96
C LEU A 341 0.86 -5.02 -6.40
N ALA A 342 1.83 -4.96 -5.50
CA ALA A 342 3.14 -4.40 -5.82
C ALA A 342 3.93 -5.24 -6.85
N THR A 343 3.77 -6.56 -6.84
CA THR A 343 4.46 -7.46 -7.77
C THR A 343 3.77 -7.59 -9.12
N LEU A 344 2.48 -7.30 -9.21
CA LEU A 344 1.63 -7.62 -10.36
C LEU A 344 2.09 -6.95 -11.65
N VAL A 345 2.28 -5.64 -11.64
CA VAL A 345 2.64 -4.89 -12.86
C VAL A 345 4.04 -5.27 -13.37
N PRO A 346 5.09 -5.31 -12.51
CA PRO A 346 6.42 -5.74 -12.94
C PRO A 346 6.44 -7.17 -13.49
N VAL A 347 5.74 -8.11 -12.85
CA VAL A 347 5.66 -9.49 -13.34
C VAL A 347 4.91 -9.57 -14.67
N TRP A 348 3.80 -8.84 -14.82
CA TRP A 348 3.06 -8.76 -16.09
C TRP A 348 3.94 -8.21 -17.22
N LEU A 349 4.70 -7.14 -16.98
CA LEU A 349 5.61 -6.56 -17.96
C LEU A 349 6.69 -7.56 -18.39
N LEU A 350 7.30 -8.26 -17.44
CA LEU A 350 8.32 -9.27 -17.74
C LEU A 350 7.73 -10.45 -18.50
N LEU A 351 6.55 -10.95 -18.11
CA LEU A 351 5.87 -12.01 -18.85
C LEU A 351 5.49 -11.57 -20.27
N ALA A 352 5.03 -10.34 -20.45
CA ALA A 352 4.74 -9.81 -21.78
C ALA A 352 5.99 -9.66 -22.65
N ALA A 353 7.14 -9.33 -22.05
CA ALA A 353 8.42 -9.20 -22.76
C ALA A 353 9.04 -10.57 -23.12
N PHE A 354 8.93 -11.54 -22.22
CA PHE A 354 9.55 -12.86 -22.41
C PHE A 354 8.68 -13.83 -23.22
N LEU A 355 7.37 -13.67 -23.13
CA LEU A 355 6.36 -14.52 -23.78
C LEU A 355 5.36 -13.65 -24.56
N PRO A 356 5.75 -13.11 -25.71
CA PRO A 356 4.94 -12.17 -26.48
C PRO A 356 3.73 -12.81 -27.18
N GLY A 357 3.30 -14.01 -26.80
CA GLY A 357 2.19 -14.78 -27.36
C GLY A 357 0.79 -14.23 -27.09
#